data_2824c1433f834ca371a98668877d0b3f
#
_entry.id   2824c1433f834ca371a98668877d0b3f
#
_cell.length_a   1.000
_cell.length_b   1.000
_cell.length_c   1.000
_cell.angle_alpha   90.00
_cell.angle_beta   90.00
_cell.angle_gamma   90.00
#
_symmetry.space_group_name_H-M   'P 1'
#
loop_
_entity.id
_entity.type
_entity.pdbx_description
1 polymer ?
#
loop_
_entity_poly.entity_id
_entity_poly.type
_entity_poly.pdbx_seq_one_letter_code
_entity_poly.pdbx_strand_id
1 'polypeptide(L)'
;MCIRDRHETLDAEEAVKVALSKAIPEISSSSLTTISGMVAMMFMQFRLGYDMGIILVKAIILSLISVFFLMPGVLLIFAKGIDKTHHKCYVPKITFVGKFANLTKYIIPPVFIVFLVFAFWESNHCQYIYDTNSIVSAKKSESKIASEKIENTFGASNQLVVMVPKGDYDSEKKVLGKIEKLDYVNSALGLANVAINDDYMLTDKLNPRQFAELTDLDVEVVQILYTAYAYNEEQYGPVFTGIDDYEVPIIDMFLFLYDQYQEGYVTLDADLDDQLTSLYDTLHDAQLQLQGDDYSRFVLDLSLPAEGQETYDAMDEIRGIAAKYFGKDNVILVGNSTSDHDLESSFASDNIVISVLTALFVMIILFFTFQSAGLPVLLVLTIQGSIWINFAVPAMRGQTIFFIAYLIVSAIQMGATIDYAIVISSRYMDLKQRMPIKDAITESLNQAFPTIFTSGTILTCAGFLIGEIASDPTVASIGVALGRGTLISIILVLFVLPQILLFGDFIIEKTALAMNISRPQKEVAGRVRVTGHVKGYVQGEIDADVSGVFQLSLIHISEPTRPISI
;
A
#
# COMPACT_ATOMS: atom_id res chain seq x y z
N MET A 1 -2.86 -6.23 -33.67
CA MET A 1 -2.16 -6.59 -34.92
C MET A 1 -0.69 -6.81 -34.58
N CYS A 2 -0.23 -8.06 -34.60
CA CYS A 2 1.13 -8.41 -34.19
C CYS A 2 2.17 -7.99 -35.22
N ILE A 3 3.42 -7.70 -34.78
CA ILE A 3 4.57 -7.54 -35.67
C ILE A 3 4.63 -8.70 -36.67
N ARG A 4 4.35 -9.90 -36.19
CA ARG A 4 4.26 -11.14 -36.95
C ARG A 4 3.30 -11.09 -38.14
N ASP A 5 2.05 -10.59 -37.95
CA ASP A 5 1.06 -10.53 -39.03
C ASP A 5 1.47 -9.57 -40.16
N ARG A 6 2.39 -8.65 -39.86
CA ARG A 6 2.93 -7.70 -40.84
C ARG A 6 4.20 -8.19 -41.50
N HIS A 7 4.97 -9.04 -40.82
CA HIS A 7 6.19 -9.62 -41.39
C HIS A 7 5.88 -10.63 -42.50
N GLU A 8 4.64 -11.17 -42.56
CA GLU A 8 4.18 -11.97 -43.69
C GLU A 8 4.01 -11.15 -45.00
N THR A 9 3.91 -9.82 -44.91
CA THR A 9 3.64 -8.93 -46.03
C THR A 9 4.69 -7.82 -46.25
N LEU A 10 5.52 -7.53 -45.28
CA LEU A 10 6.52 -6.45 -45.27
C LEU A 10 7.89 -6.98 -44.85
N ASP A 11 8.95 -6.31 -45.26
CA ASP A 11 10.28 -6.57 -44.73
C ASP A 11 10.33 -6.35 -43.20
N ALA A 12 11.24 -7.07 -42.51
CA ALA A 12 11.32 -7.08 -41.06
C ALA A 12 11.47 -5.66 -40.45
N GLU A 13 12.27 -4.81 -41.10
CA GLU A 13 12.50 -3.44 -40.63
C GLU A 13 11.23 -2.57 -40.77
N GLU A 14 10.54 -2.68 -41.90
CA GLU A 14 9.33 -1.93 -42.15
C GLU A 14 8.14 -2.43 -41.30
N ALA A 15 8.08 -3.75 -41.07
CA ALA A 15 7.10 -4.37 -40.17
C ALA A 15 7.25 -3.86 -38.73
N VAL A 16 8.49 -3.75 -38.22
CA VAL A 16 8.77 -3.23 -36.88
C VAL A 16 8.43 -1.74 -36.77
N LYS A 17 8.81 -0.91 -37.76
CA LYS A 17 8.47 0.53 -37.77
C LYS A 17 6.96 0.77 -37.73
N VAL A 18 6.21 0.07 -38.58
CA VAL A 18 4.74 0.22 -38.62
C VAL A 18 4.07 -0.35 -37.37
N ALA A 19 4.57 -1.46 -36.84
CA ALA A 19 4.02 -2.02 -35.61
C ALA A 19 4.30 -1.10 -34.41
N LEU A 20 5.52 -0.57 -34.29
CA LEU A 20 5.90 0.35 -33.22
C LEU A 20 5.06 1.63 -33.25
N SER A 21 4.91 2.27 -34.43
CA SER A 21 4.10 3.49 -34.56
C SER A 21 2.66 3.34 -34.10
N LYS A 22 2.08 2.12 -34.20
CA LYS A 22 0.72 1.82 -33.73
C LYS A 22 0.69 1.39 -32.26
N ALA A 23 1.75 0.75 -31.79
CA ALA A 23 1.85 0.26 -30.42
C ALA A 23 2.18 1.38 -29.41
N ILE A 24 2.92 2.44 -29.84
CA ILE A 24 3.30 3.54 -28.96
C ILE A 24 2.10 4.16 -28.20
N PRO A 25 1.00 4.55 -28.81
CA PRO A 25 -0.14 5.14 -28.08
C PRO A 25 -0.78 4.15 -27.09
N GLU A 26 -0.91 2.88 -27.49
CA GLU A 26 -1.51 1.84 -26.63
C GLU A 26 -0.60 1.54 -25.41
N ILE A 27 0.71 1.32 -25.64
CA ILE A 27 1.69 1.04 -24.57
C ILE A 27 1.86 2.26 -23.66
N SER A 28 1.91 3.47 -24.24
CA SER A 28 2.08 4.69 -23.43
C SER A 28 0.87 4.95 -22.54
N SER A 29 -0.36 4.78 -23.03
CA SER A 29 -1.56 4.97 -22.21
C SER A 29 -1.64 3.92 -21.11
N SER A 30 -1.34 2.66 -21.41
CA SER A 30 -1.27 1.57 -20.45
C SER A 30 -0.21 1.82 -19.37
N SER A 31 1.02 2.15 -19.76
CA SER A 31 2.07 2.47 -18.78
C SER A 31 1.73 3.69 -17.93
N LEU A 32 1.07 4.70 -18.51
CA LEU A 32 0.65 5.90 -17.79
C LEU A 32 -0.44 5.60 -16.75
N THR A 33 -1.39 4.72 -17.07
CA THR A 33 -2.40 4.27 -16.10
C THR A 33 -1.75 3.52 -14.94
N THR A 34 -0.76 2.66 -15.21
CA THR A 34 -0.03 1.96 -14.16
C THR A 34 0.81 2.92 -13.31
N ILE A 35 1.53 3.85 -13.93
CA ILE A 35 2.27 4.90 -13.22
C ILE A 35 1.34 5.72 -12.33
N SER A 36 0.15 6.07 -12.80
CA SER A 36 -0.80 6.88 -12.04
C SER A 36 -1.28 6.17 -10.77
N GLY A 37 -1.49 4.85 -10.83
CA GLY A 37 -1.81 4.04 -9.65
C GLY A 37 -0.68 4.06 -8.61
N MET A 38 0.59 3.96 -9.07
CA MET A 38 1.74 4.03 -8.18
C MET A 38 1.98 5.44 -7.62
N VAL A 39 1.72 6.49 -8.42
CA VAL A 39 1.76 7.88 -7.94
C VAL A 39 0.70 8.12 -6.87
N ALA A 40 -0.49 7.53 -6.99
CA ALA A 40 -1.52 7.65 -5.96
C ALA A 40 -1.05 7.11 -4.60
N MET A 41 -0.22 6.05 -4.57
CA MET A 41 0.36 5.53 -3.32
C MET A 41 1.30 6.52 -2.63
N MET A 42 1.92 7.46 -3.38
CA MET A 42 2.81 8.47 -2.80
C MET A 42 2.07 9.50 -1.92
N PHE A 43 0.74 9.52 -1.96
CA PHE A 43 -0.11 10.38 -1.13
C PHE A 43 -0.52 9.74 0.20
N MET A 44 0.00 8.53 0.51
CA MET A 44 -0.18 7.93 1.83
C MET A 44 0.46 8.80 2.92
N GLN A 45 -0.13 8.81 4.10
CA GLN A 45 0.45 9.41 5.30
C GLN A 45 1.74 8.68 5.71
N PHE A 46 1.81 7.40 5.39
CA PHE A 46 2.97 6.55 5.63
C PHE A 46 4.09 6.79 4.62
N ARG A 47 5.29 7.07 5.11
CA ARG A 47 6.49 7.22 4.28
C ARG A 47 6.78 5.98 3.42
N LEU A 48 6.41 4.79 3.90
CA LEU A 48 6.55 3.54 3.15
C LEU A 48 5.80 3.58 1.81
N GLY A 49 4.58 4.15 1.77
CA GLY A 49 3.83 4.30 0.51
C GLY A 49 4.53 5.21 -0.49
N TYR A 50 5.13 6.29 -0.02
CA TYR A 50 5.93 7.19 -0.86
C TYR A 50 7.15 6.48 -1.45
N ASP A 51 7.94 5.79 -0.63
CA ASP A 51 9.15 5.08 -1.05
C ASP A 51 8.83 3.95 -2.04
N MET A 52 7.79 3.17 -1.77
CA MET A 52 7.29 2.12 -2.67
C MET A 52 6.78 2.71 -3.99
N GLY A 53 6.00 3.78 -3.92
CA GLY A 53 5.48 4.48 -5.10
C GLY A 53 6.59 4.93 -6.03
N ILE A 54 7.63 5.60 -5.52
CA ILE A 54 8.79 6.04 -6.31
C ILE A 54 9.54 4.88 -6.96
N ILE A 55 9.80 3.80 -6.22
CA ILE A 55 10.54 2.64 -6.72
C ILE A 55 9.76 2.00 -7.87
N LEU A 56 8.45 1.79 -7.70
CA LEU A 56 7.59 1.18 -8.72
C LEU A 56 7.45 2.08 -9.95
N VAL A 57 7.28 3.39 -9.79
CA VAL A 57 7.24 4.36 -10.91
C VAL A 57 8.54 4.31 -11.72
N LYS A 58 9.71 4.34 -11.04
CA LYS A 58 11.02 4.20 -11.72
C LYS A 58 11.11 2.90 -12.50
N ALA A 59 10.68 1.78 -11.92
CA ALA A 59 10.70 0.48 -12.57
C ALA A 59 9.85 0.46 -13.86
N ILE A 60 8.65 1.05 -13.82
CA ILE A 60 7.76 1.14 -14.99
C ILE A 60 8.36 2.05 -16.06
N ILE A 61 8.93 3.20 -15.70
CA ILE A 61 9.59 4.11 -16.66
C ILE A 61 10.76 3.41 -17.34
N LEU A 62 11.62 2.71 -16.58
CA LEU A 62 12.73 1.95 -17.15
C LEU A 62 12.26 0.82 -18.07
N SER A 63 11.17 0.12 -17.68
CA SER A 63 10.53 -0.89 -18.54
C SER A 63 10.02 -0.28 -19.84
N LEU A 64 9.35 0.88 -19.77
CA LEU A 64 8.85 1.60 -20.95
C LEU A 64 9.99 2.00 -21.91
N ILE A 65 11.09 2.52 -21.38
CA ILE A 65 12.29 2.84 -22.15
C ILE A 65 12.84 1.57 -22.82
N SER A 66 12.94 0.47 -22.09
CA SER A 66 13.39 -0.83 -22.63
C SER A 66 12.50 -1.31 -23.77
N VAL A 67 11.18 -1.21 -23.62
CA VAL A 67 10.21 -1.64 -24.65
C VAL A 67 10.32 -0.79 -25.92
N PHE A 68 10.54 0.51 -25.80
CA PHE A 68 10.61 1.38 -26.98
C PHE A 68 11.98 1.36 -27.67
N PHE A 69 13.07 1.23 -26.95
CA PHE A 69 14.40 1.35 -27.50
C PHE A 69 15.10 0.00 -27.66
N LEU A 70 15.03 -0.89 -26.69
CA LEU A 70 15.75 -2.15 -26.72
C LEU A 70 15.01 -3.24 -27.49
N MET A 71 13.69 -3.39 -27.24
CA MET A 71 12.91 -4.47 -27.82
C MET A 71 12.88 -4.48 -29.37
N PRO A 72 12.70 -3.34 -30.07
CA PRO A 72 12.73 -3.32 -31.53
C PRO A 72 14.06 -3.78 -32.09
N GLY A 73 15.19 -3.35 -31.49
CA GLY A 73 16.53 -3.77 -31.88
C GLY A 73 16.75 -5.28 -31.72
N VAL A 74 16.34 -5.83 -30.57
CA VAL A 74 16.42 -7.29 -30.31
C VAL A 74 15.57 -8.08 -31.31
N LEU A 75 14.34 -7.64 -31.61
CA LEU A 75 13.47 -8.28 -32.59
C LEU A 75 14.09 -8.30 -34.00
N LEU A 76 14.75 -7.21 -34.43
CA LEU A 76 15.43 -7.15 -35.72
C LEU A 76 16.63 -8.10 -35.79
N ILE A 77 17.45 -8.15 -34.72
CA ILE A 77 18.61 -9.06 -34.64
C ILE A 77 18.17 -10.52 -34.73
N PHE A 78 17.09 -10.88 -34.06
CA PHE A 78 16.59 -12.26 -33.99
C PHE A 78 15.53 -12.60 -35.05
N ALA A 79 15.18 -11.68 -35.97
CA ALA A 79 14.13 -11.88 -36.97
C ALA A 79 14.25 -13.22 -37.72
N LYS A 80 15.44 -13.53 -38.26
CA LYS A 80 15.70 -14.81 -38.95
C LYS A 80 15.56 -16.05 -38.05
N GLY A 81 15.83 -15.90 -36.75
CA GLY A 81 15.63 -16.98 -35.76
C GLY A 81 14.16 -17.20 -35.47
N ILE A 82 13.39 -16.14 -35.36
CA ILE A 82 11.94 -16.16 -35.14
C ILE A 82 11.23 -16.86 -36.31
N ASP A 83 11.63 -16.55 -37.55
CA ASP A 83 11.08 -17.20 -38.74
C ASP A 83 11.35 -18.71 -38.79
N LYS A 84 12.58 -19.12 -38.38
CA LYS A 84 12.94 -20.54 -38.32
C LYS A 84 12.16 -21.34 -37.27
N THR A 85 11.74 -20.69 -36.18
CA THR A 85 10.99 -21.31 -35.06
C THR A 85 9.48 -21.14 -35.19
N HIS A 86 9.01 -20.73 -36.36
CA HIS A 86 7.58 -20.49 -36.59
C HIS A 86 6.77 -21.80 -36.41
N HIS A 87 5.81 -21.78 -35.53
CA HIS A 87 4.87 -22.88 -35.28
C HIS A 87 3.42 -22.39 -35.31
N LYS A 88 2.48 -23.32 -35.44
CA LYS A 88 1.05 -23.02 -35.43
C LYS A 88 0.65 -22.31 -34.12
N CYS A 89 -0.24 -21.32 -34.23
CA CYS A 89 -0.84 -20.69 -33.05
C CYS A 89 -1.74 -21.71 -32.33
N TYR A 90 -1.38 -22.07 -31.08
CA TYR A 90 -2.17 -22.99 -30.28
C TYR A 90 -3.32 -22.33 -29.53
N VAL A 91 -3.36 -20.99 -29.50
CA VAL A 91 -4.43 -20.26 -28.82
C VAL A 91 -5.69 -20.28 -29.67
N PRO A 92 -6.79 -20.91 -29.20
CA PRO A 92 -8.02 -21.04 -29.99
C PRO A 92 -8.75 -19.70 -30.13
N LYS A 93 -9.53 -19.56 -31.18
CA LYS A 93 -10.50 -18.47 -31.29
C LYS A 93 -11.65 -18.70 -30.32
N ILE A 94 -11.99 -17.66 -29.50
CA ILE A 94 -13.03 -17.75 -28.48
C ILE A 94 -14.38 -17.17 -28.97
N THR A 95 -14.78 -17.52 -30.19
CA THR A 95 -16.06 -17.06 -30.75
C THR A 95 -17.27 -17.40 -29.88
N PHE A 96 -17.16 -18.46 -29.04
CA PHE A 96 -18.17 -18.82 -28.06
C PHE A 96 -18.40 -17.70 -27.04
N VAL A 97 -17.35 -17.06 -26.52
CA VAL A 97 -17.47 -15.96 -25.53
C VAL A 97 -18.18 -14.76 -26.15
N GLY A 98 -17.87 -14.42 -27.41
CA GLY A 98 -18.57 -13.34 -28.12
C GLY A 98 -20.06 -13.64 -28.34
N LYS A 99 -20.42 -14.87 -28.70
CA LYS A 99 -21.83 -15.30 -28.79
C LYS A 99 -22.53 -15.24 -27.43
N PHE A 100 -21.88 -15.73 -26.39
CA PHE A 100 -22.36 -15.67 -25.01
C PHE A 100 -22.60 -14.20 -24.58
N ALA A 101 -21.64 -13.31 -24.86
CA ALA A 101 -21.78 -11.89 -24.56
C ALA A 101 -23.01 -11.26 -25.23
N ASN A 102 -23.23 -11.58 -26.50
CA ASN A 102 -24.40 -11.09 -27.23
C ASN A 102 -25.74 -11.61 -26.67
N LEU A 103 -25.77 -12.85 -26.19
CA LEU A 103 -26.97 -13.47 -25.62
C LEU A 103 -27.31 -12.88 -24.24
N THR A 104 -26.29 -12.62 -23.41
CA THR A 104 -26.46 -12.28 -21.99
C THR A 104 -26.30 -10.78 -21.69
N LYS A 105 -26.16 -9.93 -22.72
CA LYS A 105 -25.89 -8.49 -22.57
C LYS A 105 -26.88 -7.69 -21.73
N TYR A 106 -28.12 -8.18 -21.56
CA TYR A 106 -29.14 -7.53 -20.73
C TYR A 106 -29.27 -8.16 -19.33
N ILE A 107 -28.69 -9.35 -19.12
CA ILE A 107 -28.80 -10.10 -17.87
C ILE A 107 -27.55 -9.86 -17.01
N ILE A 108 -26.36 -10.00 -17.59
CA ILE A 108 -25.09 -9.95 -16.83
C ILE A 108 -24.82 -8.55 -16.23
N PRO A 109 -24.97 -7.41 -16.94
CA PRO A 109 -24.65 -6.12 -16.35
C PRO A 109 -25.46 -5.79 -15.07
N PRO A 110 -26.80 -5.94 -15.00
CA PRO A 110 -27.52 -5.69 -13.77
C PRO A 110 -27.19 -6.70 -12.66
N VAL A 111 -26.99 -7.98 -13.00
CA VAL A 111 -26.56 -9.00 -12.01
C VAL A 111 -25.17 -8.65 -11.47
N PHE A 112 -24.27 -8.20 -12.33
CA PHE A 112 -22.93 -7.78 -11.93
C PHE A 112 -22.97 -6.57 -10.98
N ILE A 113 -23.84 -5.58 -11.21
CA ILE A 113 -24.01 -4.44 -10.29
C ILE A 113 -24.43 -4.91 -8.90
N VAL A 114 -25.40 -5.83 -8.82
CA VAL A 114 -25.83 -6.40 -7.52
C VAL A 114 -24.68 -7.14 -6.84
N PHE A 115 -23.93 -7.92 -7.61
CA PHE A 115 -22.75 -8.63 -7.12
C PHE A 115 -21.63 -7.68 -6.68
N LEU A 116 -21.45 -6.54 -7.36
CA LEU A 116 -20.50 -5.51 -6.96
C LEU A 116 -20.85 -4.88 -5.60
N VAL A 117 -22.13 -4.60 -5.35
CA VAL A 117 -22.59 -4.08 -4.06
C VAL A 117 -22.29 -5.07 -2.95
N PHE A 118 -22.57 -6.36 -3.19
CA PHE A 118 -22.22 -7.43 -2.25
C PHE A 118 -20.69 -7.52 -2.02
N ALA A 119 -19.89 -7.55 -3.09
CA ALA A 119 -18.44 -7.61 -3.00
C ALA A 119 -17.83 -6.38 -2.31
N PHE A 120 -18.39 -5.20 -2.54
CA PHE A 120 -18.00 -3.98 -1.83
C PHE A 120 -18.29 -4.09 -0.33
N TRP A 121 -19.50 -4.56 0.02
CA TRP A 121 -19.87 -4.73 1.42
C TRP A 121 -18.97 -5.73 2.13
N GLU A 122 -18.73 -6.89 1.54
CA GLU A 122 -17.83 -7.92 2.10
C GLU A 122 -16.37 -7.45 2.17
N SER A 123 -15.87 -6.75 1.16
CA SER A 123 -14.50 -6.26 1.17
C SER A 123 -14.22 -5.25 2.29
N ASN A 124 -15.24 -4.50 2.74
CA ASN A 124 -15.11 -3.59 3.87
C ASN A 124 -15.14 -4.30 5.25
N HIS A 125 -15.53 -5.59 5.29
CA HIS A 125 -15.48 -6.42 6.50
C HIS A 125 -14.20 -7.28 6.55
N CYS A 126 -13.24 -7.02 5.66
CA CYS A 126 -11.95 -7.69 5.69
C CYS A 126 -11.19 -7.28 6.96
N GLN A 127 -10.70 -8.28 7.70
CA GLN A 127 -9.88 -8.05 8.87
C GLN A 127 -8.43 -7.82 8.43
N TYR A 128 -7.86 -6.71 8.88
CA TYR A 128 -6.48 -6.35 8.57
C TYR A 128 -5.56 -6.68 9.74
N ILE A 129 -4.32 -7.02 9.43
CA ILE A 129 -3.22 -7.19 10.38
C ILE A 129 -2.23 -6.08 10.12
N TYR A 130 -1.74 -5.46 11.19
CA TYR A 130 -0.77 -4.37 11.14
C TYR A 130 0.62 -4.86 11.58
N ASP A 131 0.69 -5.85 12.48
CA ASP A 131 1.95 -6.49 12.87
C ASP A 131 2.42 -7.52 11.82
N THR A 132 3.68 -7.36 11.36
CA THR A 132 4.32 -8.30 10.43
C THR A 132 4.51 -9.70 11.00
N ASN A 133 4.62 -9.83 12.32
CA ASN A 133 4.78 -11.10 13.00
C ASN A 133 3.49 -11.94 12.99
N SER A 134 2.35 -11.30 12.88
CA SER A 134 1.04 -11.95 12.84
C SER A 134 0.66 -12.51 11.46
N ILE A 135 1.46 -12.21 10.40
CA ILE A 135 1.16 -12.68 9.04
C ILE A 135 1.44 -14.18 8.90
N VAL A 136 0.45 -14.90 8.37
CA VAL A 136 0.58 -16.31 8.04
C VAL A 136 1.21 -16.47 6.66
N SER A 137 2.39 -17.07 6.59
CA SER A 137 3.07 -17.41 5.33
C SER A 137 3.22 -18.91 5.15
N ALA A 138 3.25 -19.36 3.88
CA ALA A 138 3.44 -20.78 3.56
C ALA A 138 4.81 -21.31 4.02
N LYS A 139 5.83 -20.45 3.98
CA LYS A 139 7.20 -20.77 4.41
C LYS A 139 7.58 -19.88 5.59
N LYS A 140 7.84 -20.47 6.75
CA LYS A 140 8.31 -19.74 7.92
C LYS A 140 9.80 -19.43 7.80
N SER A 141 10.19 -18.18 8.10
CA SER A 141 11.60 -17.80 8.24
C SER A 141 12.19 -18.39 9.52
N GLU A 142 13.53 -18.47 9.60
CA GLU A 142 14.21 -18.91 10.83
C GLU A 142 13.88 -17.99 12.02
N SER A 143 13.79 -16.70 11.78
CA SER A 143 13.37 -15.71 12.79
C SER A 143 11.96 -16.00 13.32
N LYS A 144 11.00 -16.29 12.43
CA LYS A 144 9.62 -16.64 12.83
C LYS A 144 9.55 -17.92 13.65
N ILE A 145 10.34 -18.95 13.26
CA ILE A 145 10.42 -20.21 14.02
C ILE A 145 11.01 -19.95 15.41
N ALA A 146 12.04 -19.10 15.52
CA ALA A 146 12.65 -18.72 16.78
C ALA A 146 11.67 -17.94 17.67
N SER A 147 10.97 -16.94 17.11
CA SER A 147 9.94 -16.16 17.81
C SER A 147 8.82 -17.06 18.37
N GLU A 148 8.26 -17.94 17.54
CA GLU A 148 7.23 -18.89 17.98
C GLU A 148 7.72 -19.83 19.10
N LYS A 149 8.99 -20.23 19.04
CA LYS A 149 9.58 -21.04 20.10
C LYS A 149 9.70 -20.28 21.41
N ILE A 150 10.09 -18.99 21.37
CA ILE A 150 10.15 -18.10 22.53
C ILE A 150 8.75 -17.90 23.10
N GLU A 151 7.78 -17.54 22.28
CA GLU A 151 6.40 -17.32 22.69
C GLU A 151 5.75 -18.57 23.30
N ASN A 152 6.00 -19.75 22.72
CA ASN A 152 5.49 -21.01 23.25
C ASN A 152 6.16 -21.43 24.59
N THR A 153 7.38 -20.93 24.86
CA THR A 153 8.14 -21.29 26.06
C THR A 153 7.89 -20.31 27.21
N PHE A 154 7.87 -19.02 26.92
CA PHE A 154 7.80 -17.93 27.91
C PHE A 154 6.45 -17.18 27.92
N GLY A 155 5.54 -17.49 26.99
CA GLY A 155 4.33 -16.72 26.75
C GLY A 155 4.54 -15.58 25.76
N ALA A 156 3.46 -15.07 25.21
CA ALA A 156 3.49 -13.84 24.41
C ALA A 156 3.71 -12.65 25.35
N SER A 157 4.68 -11.78 25.03
CA SER A 157 4.96 -10.55 25.77
C SER A 157 4.58 -9.35 24.90
N ASN A 158 3.73 -8.49 25.44
CA ASN A 158 3.36 -7.22 24.84
C ASN A 158 3.87 -6.08 25.72
N GLN A 159 5.02 -5.53 25.34
CA GLN A 159 5.65 -4.45 26.10
C GLN A 159 5.13 -3.09 25.65
N LEU A 160 4.67 -2.31 26.62
CA LEU A 160 4.23 -0.93 26.47
C LEU A 160 5.08 -0.04 27.37
N VAL A 161 5.61 1.04 26.82
CA VAL A 161 6.35 2.05 27.59
C VAL A 161 5.49 3.30 27.73
N VAL A 162 5.36 3.79 28.97
CA VAL A 162 4.74 5.06 29.29
C VAL A 162 5.82 6.05 29.66
N MET A 163 5.90 7.17 28.93
CA MET A 163 6.84 8.25 29.23
C MET A 163 6.10 9.41 29.86
N VAL A 164 6.63 9.91 30.96
CA VAL A 164 6.11 11.05 31.72
C VAL A 164 7.23 12.03 32.02
N PRO A 165 6.98 13.33 32.23
CA PRO A 165 8.02 14.28 32.67
C PRO A 165 8.67 13.82 33.96
N LYS A 166 10.01 13.88 34.03
CA LYS A 166 10.78 13.48 35.20
C LYS A 166 10.64 14.46 36.37
N GLY A 167 10.93 13.98 37.57
CA GLY A 167 11.13 14.81 38.77
C GLY A 167 9.99 14.78 39.78
N ASP A 168 8.87 14.13 39.47
CA ASP A 168 7.75 13.94 40.42
C ASP A 168 7.60 12.44 40.78
N TYR A 169 8.53 11.91 41.59
CA TYR A 169 8.53 10.51 42.02
C TYR A 169 7.27 10.13 42.80
N ASP A 170 6.66 11.07 43.54
CA ASP A 170 5.43 10.83 44.29
C ASP A 170 4.23 10.56 43.34
N SER A 171 4.15 11.28 42.24
CA SER A 171 3.15 11.06 41.18
C SER A 171 3.46 9.79 40.37
N GLU A 172 4.74 9.54 40.05
CA GLU A 172 5.19 8.31 39.38
C GLU A 172 4.79 7.07 40.17
N LYS A 173 5.09 7.04 41.48
CA LYS A 173 4.73 5.93 42.40
C LYS A 173 3.22 5.67 42.44
N LYS A 174 2.39 6.75 42.48
CA LYS A 174 0.94 6.63 42.47
C LYS A 174 0.38 6.13 41.13
N VAL A 175 0.98 6.54 40.02
CA VAL A 175 0.59 6.06 38.67
C VAL A 175 0.96 4.59 38.53
N LEU A 176 2.20 4.21 38.82
CA LEU A 176 2.65 2.82 38.77
C LEU A 176 1.77 1.91 39.63
N GLY A 177 1.53 2.27 40.91
CA GLY A 177 0.69 1.48 41.82
C GLY A 177 -0.81 1.42 41.41
N LYS A 178 -1.29 2.26 40.48
CA LYS A 178 -2.62 2.12 39.89
C LYS A 178 -2.60 1.23 38.66
N ILE A 179 -1.54 1.32 37.84
CA ILE A 179 -1.37 0.52 36.63
C ILE A 179 -1.15 -0.95 37.01
N GLU A 180 -0.36 -1.24 38.04
CA GLU A 180 -0.12 -2.61 38.55
C GLU A 180 -1.39 -3.33 39.01
N LYS A 181 -2.44 -2.59 39.35
CA LYS A 181 -3.72 -3.16 39.82
C LYS A 181 -4.68 -3.53 38.67
N LEU A 182 -4.29 -3.25 37.43
CA LEU A 182 -5.09 -3.61 36.26
C LEU A 182 -4.89 -5.10 35.96
N ASP A 183 -5.97 -5.84 35.78
CA ASP A 183 -5.97 -7.30 35.59
C ASP A 183 -5.16 -7.77 34.38
N TYR A 184 -4.96 -6.90 33.40
CA TYR A 184 -4.24 -7.18 32.17
C TYR A 184 -2.76 -6.73 32.18
N VAL A 185 -2.26 -6.23 33.31
CA VAL A 185 -0.85 -5.84 33.50
C VAL A 185 -0.15 -6.92 34.29
N ASN A 186 0.82 -7.61 33.67
CA ASN A 186 1.63 -8.62 34.33
C ASN A 186 2.68 -7.98 35.24
N SER A 187 3.30 -6.90 34.78
CA SER A 187 4.29 -6.13 35.53
C SER A 187 4.37 -4.70 35.06
N ALA A 188 4.72 -3.80 35.98
CA ALA A 188 5.03 -2.40 35.68
C ALA A 188 6.32 -2.03 36.38
N LEU A 189 7.32 -1.59 35.64
CA LEU A 189 8.63 -1.20 36.14
C LEU A 189 8.90 0.27 35.85
N GLY A 190 9.16 1.05 36.86
CA GLY A 190 9.63 2.43 36.77
C GLY A 190 10.59 2.70 37.93
N LEU A 191 11.33 3.81 37.90
CA LEU A 191 12.31 4.12 38.92
C LEU A 191 11.66 4.22 40.32
N ALA A 192 10.41 4.67 40.37
CA ALA A 192 9.67 4.90 41.60
C ALA A 192 9.16 3.63 42.32
N ASN A 193 9.26 2.45 41.69
CA ASN A 193 8.89 1.19 42.30
C ASN A 193 10.05 0.15 42.35
N VAL A 194 11.29 0.59 42.11
CA VAL A 194 12.47 -0.25 42.33
C VAL A 194 12.75 -0.30 43.83
N ALA A 195 12.66 -1.51 44.41
CA ALA A 195 12.96 -1.74 45.83
C ALA A 195 14.48 -1.81 46.06
N ILE A 196 14.98 -1.14 47.12
CA ILE A 196 16.35 -1.29 47.61
C ILE A 196 16.40 -2.46 48.57
N ASN A 197 15.42 -2.53 49.47
CA ASN A 197 15.21 -3.58 50.42
C ASN A 197 13.71 -3.74 50.71
N ASP A 198 13.35 -4.53 51.73
CA ASP A 198 11.95 -4.81 52.08
C ASP A 198 11.18 -3.56 52.56
N ASP A 199 11.87 -2.51 53.03
CA ASP A 199 11.27 -1.33 53.66
C ASP A 199 11.28 -0.10 52.76
N TYR A 200 12.22 0.03 51.80
CA TYR A 200 12.45 1.26 51.05
C TYR A 200 12.51 1.02 49.54
N MET A 201 11.87 1.95 48.81
CA MET A 201 12.01 2.11 47.35
C MET A 201 13.11 3.14 47.04
N LEU A 202 13.71 3.01 45.85
CA LEU A 202 14.84 3.84 45.41
C LEU A 202 14.54 5.35 45.41
N THR A 203 13.29 5.72 45.21
CA THR A 203 12.83 7.12 45.17
C THR A 203 12.16 7.58 46.47
N ASP A 204 12.13 6.76 47.51
CA ASP A 204 11.59 7.19 48.80
C ASP A 204 12.46 8.29 49.39
N LYS A 205 11.82 9.29 50.00
CA LYS A 205 12.50 10.43 50.59
C LYS A 205 12.87 10.09 52.04
N LEU A 206 14.15 10.21 52.35
CA LEU A 206 14.67 9.99 53.70
C LEU A 206 15.22 11.29 54.26
N ASN A 207 15.08 11.44 55.59
CA ASN A 207 15.78 12.46 56.34
C ASN A 207 17.20 11.99 56.71
N PRO A 208 18.11 12.84 57.22
CA PRO A 208 19.48 12.50 57.52
C PRO A 208 19.63 11.28 58.46
N ARG A 209 18.74 11.13 59.46
CA ARG A 209 18.80 10.01 60.41
C ARG A 209 18.41 8.70 59.74
N GLN A 210 17.34 8.70 58.98
CA GLN A 210 16.89 7.51 58.24
C GLN A 210 17.94 7.06 57.22
N PHE A 211 18.56 8.01 56.51
CA PHE A 211 19.61 7.71 55.55
C PHE A 211 20.87 7.18 56.22
N ALA A 212 21.23 7.73 57.40
CA ALA A 212 22.34 7.21 58.23
C ALA A 212 22.09 5.76 58.68
N GLU A 213 20.87 5.43 59.11
CA GLU A 213 20.47 4.04 59.46
C GLU A 213 20.53 3.10 58.25
N LEU A 214 20.15 3.56 57.04
CA LEU A 214 20.19 2.76 55.83
C LEU A 214 21.61 2.47 55.36
N THR A 215 22.55 3.42 55.53
CA THR A 215 23.92 3.38 55.00
C THR A 215 24.97 2.99 56.01
N ASP A 216 24.59 2.84 57.29
CA ASP A 216 25.47 2.61 58.45
C ASP A 216 26.56 3.71 58.60
N LEU A 217 26.24 4.94 58.22
CA LEU A 217 27.09 6.11 58.33
C LEU A 217 26.75 6.91 59.61
N ASP A 218 27.75 7.66 60.11
CA ASP A 218 27.50 8.58 61.21
C ASP A 218 26.52 9.69 60.86
N VAL A 219 25.52 9.93 61.71
CA VAL A 219 24.46 10.92 61.48
C VAL A 219 25.03 12.31 61.23
N GLU A 220 26.13 12.70 61.91
CA GLU A 220 26.78 13.99 61.72
C GLU A 220 27.38 14.14 60.30
N VAL A 221 27.95 13.08 59.77
CA VAL A 221 28.47 13.02 58.38
C VAL A 221 27.34 13.18 57.38
N VAL A 222 26.24 12.45 57.59
CA VAL A 222 25.06 12.55 56.70
C VAL A 222 24.42 13.92 56.78
N GLN A 223 24.35 14.57 57.95
CA GLN A 223 23.83 15.96 58.04
C GLN A 223 24.69 16.92 57.24
N ILE A 224 26.02 16.77 57.22
CA ILE A 224 26.91 17.58 56.37
C ILE A 224 26.64 17.30 54.89
N LEU A 225 26.46 16.02 54.49
CA LEU A 225 26.14 15.63 53.14
C LEU A 225 24.81 16.23 52.66
N TYR A 226 23.76 16.18 53.48
CA TYR A 226 22.46 16.80 53.20
C TYR A 226 22.53 18.33 53.11
N THR A 227 23.37 18.92 53.91
CA THR A 227 23.62 20.38 53.87
C THR A 227 24.32 20.75 52.53
N ALA A 228 25.32 19.97 52.13
CA ALA A 228 26.02 20.15 50.86
C ALA A 228 25.07 19.97 49.65
N TYR A 229 24.22 18.94 49.69
CA TYR A 229 23.20 18.66 48.67
C TYR A 229 22.20 19.83 48.57
N ALA A 230 21.65 20.31 49.71
CA ALA A 230 20.73 21.43 49.73
C ALA A 230 21.37 22.73 49.18
N TYR A 231 22.67 22.89 49.38
CA TYR A 231 23.43 24.02 48.83
C TYR A 231 23.65 23.89 47.33
N ASN A 232 23.96 22.66 46.85
CA ASN A 232 24.13 22.39 45.42
C ASN A 232 22.83 22.56 44.62
N GLU A 233 21.71 22.17 45.20
CA GLU A 233 20.37 22.32 44.58
C GLU A 233 19.76 23.72 44.83
N GLU A 234 20.53 24.67 45.31
CA GLU A 234 20.07 26.03 45.65
C GLU A 234 18.88 26.10 46.63
N GLN A 235 18.65 25.02 47.39
CA GLN A 235 17.58 24.93 48.39
C GLN A 235 18.07 25.40 49.78
N TYR A 236 18.24 26.68 49.95
CA TYR A 236 18.80 27.26 51.18
C TYR A 236 17.86 27.22 52.38
N GLY A 237 16.54 27.03 52.18
CA GLY A 237 15.56 26.97 53.26
C GLY A 237 15.91 25.98 54.39
N PRO A 238 16.11 24.66 54.07
CA PRO A 238 16.46 23.63 55.03
C PRO A 238 17.74 23.93 55.81
N VAL A 239 18.71 24.55 55.18
CA VAL A 239 19.98 24.95 55.86
C VAL A 239 19.75 25.94 56.98
N PHE A 240 18.77 26.82 56.86
CA PHE A 240 18.44 27.86 57.86
C PHE A 240 17.39 27.40 58.89
N THR A 241 16.47 26.46 58.49
CA THR A 241 15.40 26.02 59.38
C THR A 241 15.76 24.76 60.21
N GLY A 242 16.80 24.03 59.82
CA GLY A 242 17.25 22.78 60.40
C GLY A 242 17.25 21.66 59.37
N ILE A 243 18.37 20.97 59.20
CA ILE A 243 18.59 19.93 58.21
C ILE A 243 17.91 18.60 58.57
N ASP A 244 17.57 18.42 59.85
CA ASP A 244 17.07 17.15 60.39
C ASP A 244 15.74 16.69 59.79
N ASP A 245 14.91 17.63 59.34
CA ASP A 245 13.61 17.37 58.73
C ASP A 245 13.64 17.49 57.18
N TYR A 246 14.83 17.71 56.59
CA TYR A 246 14.97 17.81 55.14
C TYR A 246 15.02 16.39 54.55
N GLU A 247 14.06 16.09 53.67
CA GLU A 247 13.93 14.80 53.02
C GLU A 247 14.40 14.87 51.57
N VAL A 248 15.27 13.92 51.19
CA VAL A 248 15.83 13.79 49.83
C VAL A 248 15.59 12.36 49.33
N PRO A 249 15.25 12.16 48.05
CA PRO A 249 15.15 10.82 47.46
C PRO A 249 16.46 10.03 47.64
N ILE A 250 16.35 8.77 47.96
CA ILE A 250 17.54 7.91 48.24
C ILE A 250 18.48 7.92 47.04
N ILE A 251 17.96 7.76 45.84
CA ILE A 251 18.78 7.73 44.61
C ILE A 251 19.56 9.03 44.41
N ASP A 252 18.92 10.18 44.61
CA ASP A 252 19.55 11.48 44.37
C ASP A 252 20.67 11.71 45.41
N MET A 253 20.40 11.35 46.66
CA MET A 253 21.40 11.45 47.71
C MET A 253 22.56 10.48 47.53
N PHE A 254 22.28 9.27 47.02
CA PHE A 254 23.30 8.26 46.77
C PHE A 254 24.24 8.64 45.63
N LEU A 255 23.66 9.16 44.52
CA LEU A 255 24.44 9.66 43.39
C LEU A 255 25.30 10.86 43.80
N PHE A 256 24.72 11.79 44.58
CA PHE A 256 25.46 12.92 45.13
C PHE A 256 26.61 12.50 46.05
N LEU A 257 26.41 11.51 46.91
CA LEU A 257 27.47 10.94 47.78
C LEU A 257 28.62 10.38 46.91
N TYR A 258 28.32 9.66 45.85
CA TYR A 258 29.32 9.12 44.93
C TYR A 258 30.10 10.22 44.21
N ASP A 259 29.43 11.27 43.76
CA ASP A 259 30.08 12.43 43.13
C ASP A 259 31.04 13.12 44.10
N GLN A 260 30.60 13.34 45.37
CA GLN A 260 31.46 13.92 46.41
C GLN A 260 32.66 13.02 46.75
N TYR A 261 32.49 11.68 46.70
CA TYR A 261 33.57 10.72 46.84
C TYR A 261 34.59 10.84 45.70
N GLN A 262 34.13 10.91 44.44
CA GLN A 262 34.99 11.05 43.26
C GLN A 262 35.77 12.40 43.26
N GLU A 263 35.17 13.45 43.78
CA GLU A 263 35.81 14.78 43.93
C GLU A 263 36.83 14.81 45.09
N GLY A 264 36.88 13.74 45.92
CA GLY A 264 37.84 13.60 47.04
C GLY A 264 37.42 14.31 48.32
N TYR A 265 36.18 14.71 48.46
CA TYR A 265 35.65 15.30 49.69
C TYR A 265 35.32 14.25 50.75
N VAL A 266 35.09 13.01 50.31
CA VAL A 266 34.83 11.85 51.18
C VAL A 266 35.91 10.81 50.93
N THR A 267 36.48 10.19 51.99
CA THR A 267 37.47 9.10 51.88
C THR A 267 36.88 7.84 52.48
N LEU A 268 36.96 6.72 51.78
CA LEU A 268 36.44 5.43 52.19
C LEU A 268 37.57 4.41 52.30
N ASP A 269 37.38 3.37 53.10
CA ASP A 269 38.26 2.19 53.11
C ASP A 269 38.10 1.39 51.81
N ALA A 270 39.12 0.63 51.40
CA ALA A 270 39.15 -0.08 50.12
C ALA A 270 37.96 -1.06 49.91
N ASP A 271 37.50 -1.72 50.99
CA ASP A 271 36.34 -2.62 50.90
C ASP A 271 35.03 -1.88 50.70
N LEU A 272 34.90 -0.67 51.24
CA LEU A 272 33.73 0.21 51.05
C LEU A 272 33.76 0.90 49.68
N ASP A 273 34.94 1.22 49.15
CA ASP A 273 35.13 1.78 47.83
C ASP A 273 34.61 0.85 46.75
N ASP A 274 35.03 -0.44 46.78
CA ASP A 274 34.55 -1.45 45.82
C ASP A 274 33.02 -1.65 45.89
N GLN A 275 32.45 -1.64 47.10
CA GLN A 275 31.00 -1.78 47.31
C GLN A 275 30.24 -0.54 46.79
N LEU A 276 30.71 0.65 47.14
CA LEU A 276 30.08 1.91 46.67
C LEU A 276 30.11 2.02 45.17
N THR A 277 31.25 1.72 44.54
CA THR A 277 31.39 1.75 43.09
C THR A 277 30.47 0.73 42.41
N SER A 278 30.41 -0.51 42.89
CA SER A 278 29.53 -1.54 42.34
C SER A 278 28.05 -1.20 42.49
N LEU A 279 27.66 -0.58 43.61
CA LEU A 279 26.31 -0.14 43.86
C LEU A 279 25.96 1.07 43.00
N TYR A 280 26.89 2.02 42.84
CA TYR A 280 26.73 3.16 41.91
C TYR A 280 26.49 2.70 40.49
N ASP A 281 27.32 1.79 39.96
CA ASP A 281 27.16 1.26 38.62
C ASP A 281 25.76 0.66 38.43
N THR A 282 25.29 -0.12 39.40
CA THR A 282 23.96 -0.75 39.35
C THR A 282 22.83 0.28 39.39
N LEU A 283 22.91 1.28 40.27
CA LEU A 283 21.88 2.30 40.42
C LEU A 283 21.87 3.29 39.24
N HIS A 284 23.05 3.67 38.78
CA HIS A 284 23.21 4.54 37.63
C HIS A 284 22.72 3.88 36.35
N ASP A 285 23.04 2.61 36.13
CA ASP A 285 22.52 1.85 35.02
C ASP A 285 20.99 1.72 35.08
N ALA A 286 20.41 1.46 36.25
CA ALA A 286 18.96 1.44 36.44
C ALA A 286 18.33 2.80 36.17
N GLN A 287 18.97 3.89 36.64
CA GLN A 287 18.50 5.25 36.33
C GLN A 287 18.56 5.53 34.85
N LEU A 288 19.68 5.28 34.17
CA LEU A 288 19.82 5.51 32.74
C LEU A 288 18.80 4.71 31.91
N GLN A 289 18.42 3.51 32.39
CA GLN A 289 17.39 2.70 31.73
C GLN A 289 15.97 3.22 31.95
N LEU A 290 15.67 3.82 33.09
CA LEU A 290 14.30 4.20 33.48
C LEU A 290 14.05 5.71 33.49
N GLN A 291 15.08 6.53 33.42
CA GLN A 291 14.99 7.99 33.42
C GLN A 291 15.98 8.59 32.43
N GLY A 292 15.50 9.48 31.57
CA GLY A 292 16.31 10.30 30.67
C GLY A 292 16.48 11.74 31.16
N ASP A 293 16.89 12.62 30.27
CA ASP A 293 17.09 14.03 30.62
C ASP A 293 15.78 14.76 30.95
N ASP A 294 14.72 14.51 30.18
CA ASP A 294 13.43 15.19 30.29
C ASP A 294 12.29 14.30 30.78
N TYR A 295 12.43 12.97 30.64
CA TYR A 295 11.33 12.01 30.86
C TYR A 295 11.77 10.83 31.73
N SER A 296 10.87 10.39 32.62
CA SER A 296 10.88 9.05 33.22
C SER A 296 10.08 8.09 32.36
N ARG A 297 10.51 6.81 32.27
CA ARG A 297 9.77 5.78 31.55
C ARG A 297 9.31 4.66 32.48
N PHE A 298 8.10 4.20 32.26
CA PHE A 298 7.56 2.99 32.87
C PHE A 298 7.47 1.92 31.81
N VAL A 299 8.06 0.76 32.09
CA VAL A 299 8.03 -0.42 31.20
C VAL A 299 6.94 -1.34 31.72
N LEU A 300 5.90 -1.52 30.93
CA LEU A 300 4.75 -2.36 31.25
C LEU A 300 4.81 -3.64 30.42
N ASP A 301 4.50 -4.77 31.04
CA ASP A 301 4.24 -6.02 30.32
C ASP A 301 2.74 -6.34 30.42
N LEU A 302 2.09 -6.44 29.26
CA LEU A 302 0.65 -6.67 29.16
C LEU A 302 0.39 -8.14 28.81
N SER A 303 -0.65 -8.72 29.42
CA SER A 303 -1.15 -10.05 29.08
C SER A 303 -2.02 -10.07 27.80
N LEU A 304 -2.33 -8.89 27.26
CA LEU A 304 -3.12 -8.71 26.05
C LEU A 304 -2.26 -8.90 24.78
N PRO A 305 -2.84 -9.34 23.66
CA PRO A 305 -2.13 -9.43 22.39
C PRO A 305 -1.65 -8.05 21.92
N ALA A 306 -0.67 -8.00 21.01
CA ALA A 306 -0.15 -6.72 20.50
C ALA A 306 -1.19 -5.93 19.73
N GLU A 307 -2.11 -6.60 19.01
CA GLU A 307 -3.19 -6.00 18.22
C GLU A 307 -4.56 -6.37 18.78
N GLY A 308 -5.51 -5.44 18.70
CA GLY A 308 -6.91 -5.68 19.01
C GLY A 308 -7.54 -4.58 19.86
N GLN A 309 -8.88 -4.48 19.79
CA GLN A 309 -9.63 -3.42 20.45
C GLN A 309 -9.44 -3.43 21.98
N GLU A 310 -9.31 -4.62 22.59
CA GLU A 310 -9.08 -4.75 24.03
C GLU A 310 -7.75 -4.09 24.44
N THR A 311 -6.70 -4.26 23.63
CA THR A 311 -5.39 -3.65 23.87
C THR A 311 -5.43 -2.14 23.67
N TYR A 312 -6.15 -1.65 22.68
CA TYR A 312 -6.29 -0.22 22.42
C TYR A 312 -7.10 0.47 23.53
N ASP A 313 -8.15 -0.16 24.01
CA ASP A 313 -8.94 0.34 25.16
C ASP A 313 -8.06 0.37 26.44
N ALA A 314 -7.24 -0.67 26.67
CA ALA A 314 -6.29 -0.71 27.77
C ALA A 314 -5.22 0.39 27.69
N MET A 315 -4.71 0.68 26.50
CA MET A 315 -3.77 1.79 26.26
C MET A 315 -4.40 3.14 26.59
N ASP A 316 -5.65 3.36 26.20
CA ASP A 316 -6.37 4.60 26.51
C ASP A 316 -6.66 4.72 28.02
N GLU A 317 -6.95 3.62 28.70
CA GLU A 317 -7.10 3.59 30.17
C GLU A 317 -5.79 3.93 30.88
N ILE A 318 -4.68 3.29 30.49
CA ILE A 318 -3.33 3.56 31.04
C ILE A 318 -2.95 5.02 30.80
N ARG A 319 -3.15 5.54 29.58
CA ARG A 319 -2.93 6.95 29.28
C ARG A 319 -3.79 7.86 30.15
N GLY A 320 -5.05 7.51 30.35
CA GLY A 320 -5.98 8.25 31.20
C GLY A 320 -5.58 8.27 32.67
N ILE A 321 -4.97 7.18 33.18
CA ILE A 321 -4.43 7.13 34.56
C ILE A 321 -3.24 8.07 34.71
N ALA A 322 -2.26 8.01 33.77
CA ALA A 322 -1.08 8.85 33.82
C ALA A 322 -1.41 10.34 33.59
N ALA A 323 -2.32 10.64 32.66
CA ALA A 323 -2.75 11.99 32.33
C ALA A 323 -3.39 12.76 33.50
N LYS A 324 -3.98 12.06 34.47
CA LYS A 324 -4.55 12.70 35.68
C LYS A 324 -3.48 13.35 36.55
N TYR A 325 -2.23 12.90 36.46
CA TYR A 325 -1.11 13.40 37.28
C TYR A 325 -0.19 14.32 36.50
N PHE A 326 0.09 13.99 35.24
CA PHE A 326 1.08 14.70 34.41
C PHE A 326 0.47 15.59 33.33
N GLY A 327 -0.86 15.53 33.12
CA GLY A 327 -1.54 16.21 32.02
C GLY A 327 -1.51 15.42 30.72
N LYS A 328 -2.54 15.59 29.89
CA LYS A 328 -2.76 14.76 28.71
C LYS A 328 -1.66 14.90 27.65
N ASP A 329 -1.11 16.09 27.49
CA ASP A 329 -0.13 16.40 26.45
C ASP A 329 1.29 15.97 26.81
N ASN A 330 1.52 15.60 28.06
CA ASN A 330 2.83 15.22 28.60
C ASN A 330 3.00 13.71 28.73
N VAL A 331 1.98 12.92 28.43
CA VAL A 331 2.02 11.45 28.52
C VAL A 331 2.18 10.86 27.12
N ILE A 332 3.29 10.16 26.90
CA ILE A 332 3.61 9.52 25.62
C ILE A 332 3.61 8.02 25.84
N LEU A 333 2.84 7.29 25.04
CA LEU A 333 2.84 5.83 24.98
C LEU A 333 3.67 5.37 23.80
N VAL A 334 4.55 4.39 24.02
CA VAL A 334 5.44 3.84 22.98
C VAL A 334 5.45 2.33 23.08
N GLY A 335 5.27 1.65 21.96
CA GLY A 335 5.29 0.19 21.89
C GLY A 335 4.82 -0.30 20.53
N ASN A 336 4.85 -1.61 20.30
CA ASN A 336 4.32 -2.18 19.07
C ASN A 336 2.83 -1.89 18.93
N SER A 337 2.06 -2.08 20.01
CA SER A 337 0.62 -1.84 20.02
C SER A 337 0.24 -0.40 19.69
N THR A 338 1.04 0.61 20.10
CA THR A 338 0.79 2.01 19.73
C THR A 338 1.05 2.25 18.25
N SER A 339 2.11 1.65 17.70
CA SER A 339 2.41 1.74 16.28
C SER A 339 1.32 1.09 15.44
N ASP A 340 0.83 -0.08 15.84
CA ASP A 340 -0.22 -0.82 15.14
C ASP A 340 -1.55 -0.08 15.18
N HIS A 341 -1.89 0.55 16.31
CA HIS A 341 -3.08 1.39 16.44
C HIS A 341 -3.00 2.66 15.58
N ASP A 342 -1.85 3.32 15.51
CA ASP A 342 -1.62 4.48 14.64
C ASP A 342 -1.72 4.08 13.16
N LEU A 343 -1.21 2.90 12.80
CA LEU A 343 -1.34 2.31 11.47
C LEU A 343 -2.81 2.05 11.11
N GLU A 344 -3.57 1.44 12.01
CA GLU A 344 -5.00 1.17 11.82
C GLU A 344 -5.80 2.46 11.62
N SER A 345 -5.58 3.46 12.47
CA SER A 345 -6.29 4.74 12.40
C SER A 345 -6.02 5.49 11.09
N SER A 346 -4.78 5.44 10.60
CA SER A 346 -4.35 6.08 9.35
C SER A 346 -4.81 5.31 8.12
N PHE A 347 -4.85 3.97 8.20
CA PHE A 347 -5.19 3.09 7.08
C PHE A 347 -6.56 3.37 6.47
N ALA A 348 -7.58 3.59 7.29
CA ALA A 348 -8.94 3.87 6.79
C ALA A 348 -8.99 5.12 5.90
N SER A 349 -8.28 6.18 6.30
CA SER A 349 -8.15 7.42 5.53
C SER A 349 -7.33 7.21 4.26
N ASP A 350 -6.17 6.56 4.38
CA ASP A 350 -5.27 6.31 3.26
C ASP A 350 -5.92 5.43 2.19
N ASN A 351 -6.68 4.41 2.59
CA ASN A 351 -7.40 3.54 1.68
C ASN A 351 -8.41 4.30 0.81
N ILE A 352 -9.19 5.21 1.40
CA ILE A 352 -10.13 6.05 0.66
C ILE A 352 -9.39 6.97 -0.31
N VAL A 353 -8.36 7.66 0.18
CA VAL A 353 -7.57 8.61 -0.63
C VAL A 353 -6.94 7.90 -1.82
N ILE A 354 -6.26 6.78 -1.61
CA ILE A 354 -5.60 6.03 -2.68
C ILE A 354 -6.62 5.50 -3.69
N SER A 355 -7.71 4.89 -3.22
CA SER A 355 -8.72 4.31 -4.10
C SER A 355 -9.38 5.36 -4.99
N VAL A 356 -9.77 6.51 -4.41
CA VAL A 356 -10.38 7.62 -5.15
C VAL A 356 -9.38 8.25 -6.11
N LEU A 357 -8.16 8.52 -5.66
CA LEU A 357 -7.12 9.19 -6.45
C LEU A 357 -6.68 8.30 -7.63
N THR A 358 -6.47 7.00 -7.38
CA THR A 358 -6.13 6.03 -8.43
C THR A 358 -7.23 5.94 -9.48
N ALA A 359 -8.49 5.79 -9.05
CA ALA A 359 -9.62 5.74 -9.97
C ALA A 359 -9.76 7.03 -10.78
N LEU A 360 -9.57 8.19 -10.14
CA LEU A 360 -9.63 9.50 -10.79
C LEU A 360 -8.54 9.67 -11.84
N PHE A 361 -7.28 9.36 -11.50
CA PHE A 361 -6.17 9.46 -12.45
C PHE A 361 -6.36 8.53 -13.64
N VAL A 362 -6.77 7.29 -13.40
CA VAL A 362 -7.05 6.32 -14.46
C VAL A 362 -8.21 6.81 -15.34
N MET A 363 -9.30 7.34 -14.76
CA MET A 363 -10.41 7.91 -15.53
C MET A 363 -9.96 9.08 -16.42
N ILE A 364 -9.12 9.98 -15.91
CA ILE A 364 -8.58 11.11 -16.67
C ILE A 364 -7.76 10.61 -17.86
N ILE A 365 -6.85 9.66 -17.65
CA ILE A 365 -6.00 9.11 -18.71
C ILE A 365 -6.86 8.42 -19.79
N LEU A 366 -7.81 7.60 -19.38
CA LEU A 366 -8.71 6.90 -20.30
C LEU A 366 -9.63 7.87 -21.05
N PHE A 367 -10.06 8.95 -20.41
CA PHE A 367 -10.84 10.00 -21.05
C PHE A 367 -10.10 10.61 -22.25
N PHE A 368 -8.83 10.95 -22.07
CA PHE A 368 -7.99 11.46 -23.16
C PHE A 368 -7.65 10.37 -24.20
N THR A 369 -7.49 9.13 -23.77
CA THR A 369 -7.15 8.01 -24.66
C THR A 369 -8.32 7.66 -25.60
N PHE A 370 -9.53 7.55 -25.08
CA PHE A 370 -10.72 7.12 -25.82
C PHE A 370 -11.59 8.27 -26.33
N GLN A 371 -11.34 9.49 -25.87
CA GLN A 371 -12.14 10.68 -26.22
C GLN A 371 -13.63 10.48 -25.95
N SER A 372 -13.96 9.77 -24.91
CA SER A 372 -15.32 9.48 -24.45
C SER A 372 -15.34 9.53 -22.92
N ALA A 373 -16.36 10.13 -22.32
CA ALA A 373 -16.50 10.17 -20.86
C ALA A 373 -17.14 8.90 -20.28
N GLY A 374 -18.01 8.24 -21.05
CA GLY A 374 -18.73 7.06 -20.57
C GLY A 374 -17.89 5.80 -20.55
N LEU A 375 -17.00 5.61 -21.52
CA LEU A 375 -16.18 4.40 -21.60
C LEU A 375 -15.23 4.25 -20.40
N PRO A 376 -14.47 5.27 -19.98
CA PRO A 376 -13.63 5.20 -18.78
C PRO A 376 -14.38 4.77 -17.52
N VAL A 377 -15.57 5.29 -17.31
CA VAL A 377 -16.39 4.93 -16.13
C VAL A 377 -16.73 3.44 -16.14
N LEU A 378 -17.11 2.88 -17.27
CA LEU A 378 -17.44 1.45 -17.40
C LEU A 378 -16.21 0.56 -17.17
N LEU A 379 -15.04 0.98 -17.67
CA LEU A 379 -13.79 0.24 -17.50
C LEU A 379 -13.32 0.27 -16.04
N VAL A 380 -13.27 1.45 -15.45
CA VAL A 380 -12.85 1.62 -14.03
C VAL A 380 -13.81 0.86 -13.11
N LEU A 381 -15.13 0.91 -13.34
CA LEU A 381 -16.10 0.16 -12.55
C LEU A 381 -15.86 -1.36 -12.61
N THR A 382 -15.50 -1.88 -13.79
CA THR A 382 -15.21 -3.31 -13.96
C THR A 382 -13.96 -3.72 -13.19
N ILE A 383 -12.90 -2.92 -13.25
CA ILE A 383 -11.64 -3.22 -12.55
C ILE A 383 -11.77 -2.97 -11.06
N GLN A 384 -12.43 -1.89 -10.62
CA GLN A 384 -12.72 -1.66 -9.20
C GLN A 384 -13.53 -2.81 -8.61
N GLY A 385 -14.49 -3.33 -9.39
CA GLY A 385 -15.23 -4.53 -9.02
C GLY A 385 -14.34 -5.75 -8.84
N SER A 386 -13.32 -5.94 -9.69
CA SER A 386 -12.36 -7.03 -9.53
C SER A 386 -11.54 -6.92 -8.25
N ILE A 387 -11.22 -5.68 -7.82
CA ILE A 387 -10.51 -5.41 -6.56
C ILE A 387 -11.41 -5.78 -5.37
N TRP A 388 -12.66 -5.32 -5.36
CA TRP A 388 -13.60 -5.66 -4.29
C TRP A 388 -13.84 -7.17 -4.18
N ILE A 389 -13.99 -7.87 -5.30
CA ILE A 389 -14.12 -9.34 -5.32
C ILE A 389 -12.85 -10.01 -4.79
N ASN A 390 -11.67 -9.51 -5.17
CA ASN A 390 -10.40 -10.05 -4.70
C ASN A 390 -10.32 -10.03 -3.17
N PHE A 391 -10.73 -8.93 -2.53
CA PHE A 391 -10.66 -8.78 -1.09
C PHE A 391 -11.90 -9.30 -0.34
N ALA A 392 -13.04 -9.46 -1.00
CA ALA A 392 -14.18 -10.18 -0.43
C ALA A 392 -13.88 -11.69 -0.18
N VAL A 393 -13.04 -12.31 -1.02
CA VAL A 393 -12.72 -13.75 -0.86
C VAL A 393 -12.09 -14.09 0.49
N PRO A 394 -11.03 -13.42 0.97
CA PRO A 394 -10.48 -13.66 2.31
C PRO A 394 -11.45 -13.23 3.42
N ALA A 395 -12.20 -12.13 3.28
CA ALA A 395 -13.21 -11.72 4.23
C ALA A 395 -14.24 -12.82 4.48
N MET A 396 -14.81 -13.40 3.41
CA MET A 396 -15.75 -14.52 3.50
C MET A 396 -15.16 -15.80 4.11
N ARG A 397 -13.83 -15.96 4.07
CA ARG A 397 -13.11 -17.10 4.67
C ARG A 397 -12.64 -16.84 6.09
N GLY A 398 -12.88 -15.65 6.65
CA GLY A 398 -12.35 -15.24 7.95
C GLY A 398 -10.83 -15.17 7.99
N GLN A 399 -10.20 -14.92 6.83
CA GLN A 399 -8.75 -14.78 6.72
C GLN A 399 -8.37 -13.30 6.84
N THR A 400 -7.34 -13.05 7.60
CA THR A 400 -6.75 -11.73 7.76
C THR A 400 -5.82 -11.38 6.61
N ILE A 401 -5.68 -10.10 6.29
CA ILE A 401 -4.78 -9.58 5.25
C ILE A 401 -3.87 -8.52 5.85
N PHE A 402 -2.60 -8.55 5.47
CA PHE A 402 -1.68 -7.48 5.83
C PHE A 402 -2.09 -6.17 5.14
N PHE A 403 -2.27 -5.09 5.89
CA PHE A 403 -2.83 -3.83 5.40
C PHE A 403 -2.06 -3.23 4.22
N ILE A 404 -0.72 -3.32 4.24
CA ILE A 404 0.13 -2.85 3.13
C ILE A 404 -0.12 -3.68 1.87
N ALA A 405 -0.32 -5.00 1.99
CA ALA A 405 -0.63 -5.85 0.85
C ALA A 405 -1.95 -5.45 0.18
N TYR A 406 -2.95 -5.05 0.97
CA TYR A 406 -4.20 -4.52 0.43
C TYR A 406 -3.97 -3.24 -0.39
N LEU A 407 -3.26 -2.24 0.16
CA LEU A 407 -3.02 -0.95 -0.49
C LEU A 407 -2.19 -1.10 -1.78
N ILE A 408 -1.10 -1.87 -1.71
CA ILE A 408 -0.22 -2.11 -2.85
C ILE A 408 -0.96 -2.86 -3.96
N VAL A 409 -1.65 -3.97 -3.60
CA VAL A 409 -2.33 -4.80 -4.59
C VAL A 409 -3.51 -4.07 -5.22
N SER A 410 -4.29 -3.29 -4.48
CA SER A 410 -5.38 -2.50 -5.05
C SER A 410 -4.88 -1.48 -6.07
N ALA A 411 -3.79 -0.77 -5.78
CA ALA A 411 -3.16 0.18 -6.70
C ALA A 411 -2.56 -0.50 -7.94
N ILE A 412 -1.81 -1.62 -7.75
CA ILE A 412 -1.24 -2.40 -8.86
C ILE A 412 -2.37 -3.00 -9.71
N GLN A 413 -3.37 -3.61 -9.08
CA GLN A 413 -4.47 -4.24 -9.79
C GLN A 413 -5.25 -3.22 -10.63
N MET A 414 -5.56 -2.04 -10.09
CA MET A 414 -6.19 -0.96 -10.87
C MET A 414 -5.31 -0.54 -12.05
N GLY A 415 -4.02 -0.31 -11.84
CA GLY A 415 -3.10 0.16 -12.88
C GLY A 415 -2.75 -0.89 -13.93
N ALA A 416 -2.41 -2.11 -13.52
CA ALA A 416 -1.88 -3.14 -14.42
C ALA A 416 -2.98 -3.98 -15.08
N THR A 417 -4.15 -4.16 -14.45
CA THR A 417 -5.20 -5.00 -15.07
C THR A 417 -6.18 -4.21 -15.93
N ILE A 418 -6.22 -2.88 -15.79
CA ILE A 418 -6.98 -2.02 -16.69
C ILE A 418 -6.52 -2.16 -18.15
N ASP A 419 -5.25 -2.53 -18.36
CA ASP A 419 -4.67 -2.75 -19.69
C ASP A 419 -5.42 -3.81 -20.48
N TYR A 420 -5.89 -4.86 -19.83
CA TYR A 420 -6.71 -5.89 -20.46
C TYR A 420 -8.03 -5.33 -20.97
N ALA A 421 -8.64 -4.45 -20.18
CA ALA A 421 -9.87 -3.76 -20.55
C ALA A 421 -9.62 -2.75 -21.68
N ILE A 422 -8.50 -2.03 -21.67
CA ILE A 422 -8.09 -1.11 -22.73
C ILE A 422 -7.94 -1.83 -24.06
N VAL A 423 -7.26 -3.00 -24.09
CA VAL A 423 -7.03 -3.77 -25.32
C VAL A 423 -8.35 -4.22 -25.96
N ILE A 424 -9.31 -4.76 -25.19
CA ILE A 424 -10.62 -5.15 -25.72
C ILE A 424 -11.38 -3.93 -26.23
N SER A 425 -11.42 -2.86 -25.42
CA SER A 425 -12.20 -1.66 -25.72
C SER A 425 -11.66 -0.90 -26.94
N SER A 426 -10.34 -0.78 -27.07
CA SER A 426 -9.70 -0.16 -28.24
C SER A 426 -10.05 -0.92 -29.52
N ARG A 427 -9.96 -2.26 -29.48
CA ARG A 427 -10.34 -3.10 -30.61
C ARG A 427 -11.82 -3.01 -30.94
N TYR A 428 -12.68 -3.01 -29.91
CA TYR A 428 -14.11 -2.84 -30.09
C TYR A 428 -14.45 -1.50 -30.74
N MET A 429 -13.84 -0.41 -30.26
CA MET A 429 -14.06 0.93 -30.83
C MET A 429 -13.59 1.05 -32.28
N ASP A 430 -12.50 0.39 -32.67
CA ASP A 430 -12.02 0.36 -34.07
C ASP A 430 -12.92 -0.50 -34.96
N LEU A 431 -13.35 -1.67 -34.49
CA LEU A 431 -14.12 -2.63 -35.29
C LEU A 431 -15.58 -2.19 -35.47
N LYS A 432 -16.20 -1.56 -34.47
CA LYS A 432 -17.59 -1.11 -34.57
C LYS A 432 -17.80 -0.04 -35.65
N GLN A 433 -16.74 0.65 -36.08
CA GLN A 433 -16.79 1.59 -37.21
C GLN A 433 -16.84 0.90 -38.57
N ARG A 434 -16.52 -0.41 -38.65
CA ARG A 434 -16.35 -1.17 -39.87
C ARG A 434 -17.33 -2.34 -40.04
N MET A 435 -17.91 -2.79 -38.93
CA MET A 435 -18.81 -3.96 -38.91
C MET A 435 -19.91 -3.78 -37.87
N PRO A 436 -20.99 -4.60 -37.92
CA PRO A 436 -22.06 -4.56 -36.91
C PRO A 436 -21.53 -4.80 -35.49
N ILE A 437 -22.11 -4.10 -34.51
CA ILE A 437 -21.71 -4.13 -33.10
C ILE A 437 -21.56 -5.56 -32.53
N LYS A 438 -22.48 -6.49 -32.92
CA LYS A 438 -22.45 -7.90 -32.47
C LYS A 438 -21.24 -8.68 -33.00
N ASP A 439 -20.83 -8.39 -34.21
CA ASP A 439 -19.67 -9.02 -34.84
C ASP A 439 -18.38 -8.34 -34.35
N ALA A 440 -18.42 -7.01 -34.17
CA ALA A 440 -17.32 -6.23 -33.66
C ALA A 440 -16.85 -6.71 -32.27
N ILE A 441 -17.78 -6.98 -31.34
CA ILE A 441 -17.40 -7.49 -30.00
C ILE A 441 -16.80 -8.91 -30.08
N THR A 442 -17.35 -9.77 -30.93
CA THR A 442 -16.84 -11.13 -31.08
C THR A 442 -15.44 -11.14 -31.67
N GLU A 443 -15.21 -10.31 -32.67
CA GLU A 443 -13.90 -10.20 -33.33
C GLU A 443 -12.87 -9.49 -32.44
N SER A 444 -13.26 -8.45 -31.67
CA SER A 444 -12.38 -7.82 -30.70
C SER A 444 -11.92 -8.78 -29.62
N LEU A 445 -12.80 -9.66 -29.12
CA LEU A 445 -12.45 -10.71 -28.19
C LEU A 445 -11.46 -11.71 -28.80
N ASN A 446 -11.70 -12.18 -30.03
CA ASN A 446 -10.80 -13.09 -30.71
C ASN A 446 -9.39 -12.50 -30.90
N GLN A 447 -9.29 -11.20 -31.20
CA GLN A 447 -8.01 -10.54 -31.39
C GLN A 447 -7.29 -10.19 -30.08
N ALA A 448 -8.04 -9.89 -28.99
CA ALA A 448 -7.50 -9.52 -27.71
C ALA A 448 -7.11 -10.74 -26.83
N PHE A 449 -7.85 -11.83 -26.97
CA PHE A 449 -7.73 -13.01 -26.11
C PHE A 449 -6.30 -13.57 -25.99
N PRO A 450 -5.55 -13.79 -27.08
CA PRO A 450 -4.19 -14.32 -26.95
C PRO A 450 -3.30 -13.48 -26.06
N THR A 451 -3.39 -12.15 -26.21
CA THR A 451 -2.58 -11.20 -25.43
C THR A 451 -3.00 -11.20 -23.96
N ILE A 452 -4.30 -11.07 -23.68
CA ILE A 452 -4.83 -11.04 -22.32
C ILE A 452 -4.56 -12.36 -21.58
N PHE A 453 -4.82 -13.48 -22.24
CA PHE A 453 -4.61 -14.80 -21.66
C PHE A 453 -3.14 -15.05 -21.34
N THR A 454 -2.22 -14.71 -22.26
CA THR A 454 -0.80 -14.96 -22.04
C THR A 454 -0.24 -14.05 -20.93
N SER A 455 -0.44 -12.74 -21.02
CA SER A 455 0.10 -11.81 -20.03
C SER A 455 -0.56 -11.99 -18.67
N GLY A 456 -1.86 -12.21 -18.65
CA GLY A 456 -2.60 -12.41 -17.40
C GLY A 456 -2.25 -13.73 -16.71
N THR A 457 -2.05 -14.84 -17.48
CA THR A 457 -1.59 -16.10 -16.90
C THR A 457 -0.18 -15.97 -16.34
N ILE A 458 0.73 -15.29 -17.02
CA ILE A 458 2.09 -15.04 -16.52
C ILE A 458 2.03 -14.28 -15.18
N LEU A 459 1.26 -13.19 -15.10
CA LEU A 459 1.14 -12.39 -13.89
C LEU A 459 0.46 -13.18 -12.74
N THR A 460 -0.58 -13.96 -13.06
CA THR A 460 -1.26 -14.84 -12.10
C THR A 460 -0.31 -15.89 -11.54
N CYS A 461 0.39 -16.62 -12.41
CA CYS A 461 1.35 -17.64 -11.99
C CYS A 461 2.52 -17.03 -11.21
N ALA A 462 3.06 -15.89 -11.65
CA ALA A 462 4.11 -15.20 -10.94
C ALA A 462 3.65 -14.80 -9.53
N GLY A 463 2.44 -14.26 -9.39
CA GLY A 463 1.87 -13.90 -8.09
C GLY A 463 1.77 -15.09 -7.14
N PHE A 464 1.20 -16.20 -7.58
CA PHE A 464 1.11 -17.40 -6.75
C PHE A 464 2.48 -18.02 -6.44
N LEU A 465 3.41 -18.04 -7.40
CA LEU A 465 4.78 -18.52 -7.16
C LEU A 465 5.52 -17.66 -6.13
N ILE A 466 5.36 -16.35 -6.17
CA ILE A 466 5.89 -15.43 -5.14
C ILE A 466 5.29 -15.80 -3.79
N GLY A 467 3.98 -16.03 -3.72
CA GLY A 467 3.30 -16.40 -2.49
C GLY A 467 3.81 -17.69 -1.85
N GLU A 468 4.24 -18.66 -2.66
CA GLU A 468 4.74 -19.96 -2.19
C GLU A 468 6.26 -19.95 -1.88
N ILE A 469 7.04 -19.15 -2.62
CA ILE A 469 8.51 -19.19 -2.54
C ILE A 469 9.06 -18.14 -1.57
N ALA A 470 8.38 -16.97 -1.46
CA ALA A 470 8.87 -15.88 -0.64
C ALA A 470 8.98 -16.29 0.85
N SER A 471 10.14 -16.00 1.44
CA SER A 471 10.38 -16.22 2.88
C SER A 471 9.83 -15.08 3.75
N ASP A 472 9.71 -13.87 3.16
CA ASP A 472 9.09 -12.73 3.82
C ASP A 472 7.57 -12.84 3.74
N PRO A 473 6.85 -12.83 4.89
CA PRO A 473 5.41 -12.98 4.94
C PRO A 473 4.64 -11.87 4.20
N THR A 474 5.17 -10.65 4.22
CA THR A 474 4.58 -9.49 3.55
C THR A 474 4.61 -9.67 2.04
N VAL A 475 5.77 -10.05 1.50
CA VAL A 475 5.96 -10.32 0.06
C VAL A 475 5.08 -11.49 -0.39
N ALA A 476 4.99 -12.56 0.42
CA ALA A 476 4.11 -13.70 0.14
C ALA A 476 2.64 -13.27 0.09
N SER A 477 2.17 -12.48 1.05
CA SER A 477 0.80 -11.97 1.09
C SER A 477 0.46 -11.10 -0.12
N ILE A 478 1.36 -10.19 -0.52
CA ILE A 478 1.23 -9.39 -1.75
C ILE A 478 1.15 -10.30 -2.97
N GLY A 479 2.02 -11.31 -3.07
CA GLY A 479 2.06 -12.25 -4.19
C GLY A 479 0.73 -12.99 -4.37
N VAL A 480 0.21 -13.62 -3.32
CA VAL A 480 -1.07 -14.35 -3.35
C VAL A 480 -2.22 -13.43 -3.72
N ALA A 481 -2.30 -12.26 -3.10
CA ALA A 481 -3.38 -11.31 -3.37
C ALA A 481 -3.33 -10.77 -4.81
N LEU A 482 -2.13 -10.49 -5.35
CA LEU A 482 -1.93 -10.05 -6.73
C LEU A 482 -2.29 -11.17 -7.74
N GLY A 483 -1.83 -12.40 -7.49
CA GLY A 483 -2.14 -13.55 -8.35
C GLY A 483 -3.64 -13.81 -8.45
N ARG A 484 -4.33 -13.82 -7.30
CA ARG A 484 -5.78 -13.98 -7.23
C ARG A 484 -6.51 -12.80 -7.89
N GLY A 485 -6.11 -11.56 -7.61
CA GLY A 485 -6.70 -10.36 -8.16
C GLY A 485 -6.58 -10.29 -9.69
N THR A 486 -5.43 -10.67 -10.23
CA THR A 486 -5.20 -10.74 -11.68
C THR A 486 -6.10 -11.80 -12.34
N LEU A 487 -6.22 -12.98 -11.73
CA LEU A 487 -7.09 -14.03 -12.24
C LEU A 487 -8.56 -13.57 -12.30
N ILE A 488 -9.04 -12.93 -11.23
CA ILE A 488 -10.40 -12.38 -11.17
C ILE A 488 -10.57 -11.30 -12.27
N SER A 489 -9.60 -10.40 -12.42
CA SER A 489 -9.63 -9.36 -13.45
C SER A 489 -9.73 -9.93 -14.86
N ILE A 490 -8.95 -10.98 -15.19
CA ILE A 490 -9.01 -11.66 -16.49
C ILE A 490 -10.42 -12.22 -16.74
N ILE A 491 -10.98 -12.90 -15.74
CA ILE A 491 -12.33 -13.48 -15.85
C ILE A 491 -13.37 -12.37 -16.11
N LEU A 492 -13.32 -11.29 -15.34
CA LEU A 492 -14.27 -10.17 -15.53
C LEU A 492 -14.10 -9.48 -16.89
N VAL A 493 -12.86 -9.26 -17.31
CA VAL A 493 -12.56 -8.60 -18.59
C VAL A 493 -12.97 -9.47 -19.78
N LEU A 494 -12.84 -10.79 -19.69
CA LEU A 494 -13.24 -11.69 -20.78
C LEU A 494 -14.74 -12.01 -20.80
N PHE A 495 -15.38 -12.16 -19.63
CA PHE A 495 -16.74 -12.67 -19.54
C PHE A 495 -17.80 -11.66 -19.10
N VAL A 496 -17.42 -10.51 -18.56
CA VAL A 496 -18.36 -9.49 -18.05
C VAL A 496 -18.21 -8.15 -18.79
N LEU A 497 -16.99 -7.69 -19.04
CA LEU A 497 -16.75 -6.44 -19.76
C LEU A 497 -17.41 -6.39 -21.17
N PRO A 498 -17.39 -7.45 -21.99
CA PRO A 498 -18.03 -7.40 -23.31
C PRO A 498 -19.53 -7.12 -23.24
N GLN A 499 -20.23 -7.65 -22.24
CA GLN A 499 -21.65 -7.35 -22.02
C GLN A 499 -21.87 -5.92 -21.56
N ILE A 500 -20.98 -5.41 -20.69
CA ILE A 500 -21.01 -4.02 -20.22
C ILE A 500 -20.79 -3.07 -21.40
N LEU A 501 -19.86 -3.36 -22.30
CA LEU A 501 -19.62 -2.56 -23.52
C LEU A 501 -20.82 -2.57 -24.46
N LEU A 502 -21.44 -3.75 -24.68
CA LEU A 502 -22.64 -3.87 -25.52
C LEU A 502 -23.87 -3.16 -24.91
N PHE A 503 -24.03 -3.24 -23.59
CA PHE A 503 -25.12 -2.59 -22.87
C PHE A 503 -24.91 -1.08 -22.79
N GLY A 504 -23.68 -0.66 -22.54
CA GLY A 504 -23.26 0.73 -22.37
C GLY A 504 -22.95 1.46 -23.70
N ASP A 505 -23.05 0.80 -24.86
CA ASP A 505 -22.65 1.40 -26.15
C ASP A 505 -23.37 2.71 -26.43
N PHE A 506 -24.64 2.82 -26.07
CA PHE A 506 -25.42 4.06 -26.17
C PHE A 506 -24.82 5.19 -25.30
N ILE A 507 -24.33 4.87 -24.12
CA ILE A 507 -23.69 5.85 -23.21
C ILE A 507 -22.37 6.30 -23.83
N ILE A 508 -21.59 5.34 -24.34
CA ILE A 508 -20.28 5.58 -24.98
C ILE A 508 -20.45 6.54 -26.17
N GLU A 509 -21.43 6.30 -27.02
CA GLU A 509 -21.70 7.16 -28.20
C GLU A 509 -22.19 8.55 -27.79
N LYS A 510 -23.12 8.64 -26.85
CA LYS A 510 -23.68 9.91 -26.38
C LYS A 510 -22.66 10.79 -25.65
N THR A 511 -21.63 10.20 -25.05
CA THR A 511 -20.57 10.90 -24.30
C THR A 511 -19.27 11.04 -25.10
N ALA A 512 -19.25 10.61 -26.37
CA ALA A 512 -18.11 10.80 -27.25
C ALA A 512 -17.90 12.29 -27.53
N LEU A 513 -16.69 12.77 -27.26
CA LEU A 513 -16.30 14.14 -27.59
C LEU A 513 -16.06 14.23 -29.12
N ALA A 514 -16.82 15.06 -29.79
CA ALA A 514 -16.57 15.48 -31.17
C ALA A 514 -15.36 16.44 -31.19
N MET A 515 -14.20 16.01 -30.76
CA MET A 515 -12.96 16.74 -31.00
C MET A 515 -12.57 16.48 -32.45
N ASN A 516 -12.73 17.50 -33.31
CA ASN A 516 -12.19 17.57 -34.66
C ASN A 516 -10.64 17.60 -34.63
N ILE A 517 -10.04 16.57 -34.12
CA ILE A 517 -8.65 16.26 -34.43
C ILE A 517 -8.75 15.50 -35.74
N SER A 518 -8.47 16.19 -36.83
CA SER A 518 -8.39 15.62 -38.20
C SER A 518 -7.42 14.44 -38.12
N ARG A 519 -7.97 13.23 -37.95
CA ARG A 519 -7.20 12.02 -38.27
C ARG A 519 -6.93 12.13 -39.77
N PRO A 520 -5.69 12.01 -40.25
CA PRO A 520 -5.43 11.97 -41.66
C PRO A 520 -6.32 10.86 -42.24
N GLN A 521 -7.31 11.25 -43.06
CA GLN A 521 -8.08 10.29 -43.82
C GLN A 521 -7.07 9.46 -44.61
N LYS A 522 -6.99 8.17 -44.32
CA LYS A 522 -6.21 7.25 -45.12
C LYS A 522 -6.86 7.27 -46.49
N GLU A 523 -6.17 7.86 -47.45
CA GLU A 523 -6.50 7.65 -48.84
C GLU A 523 -6.53 6.14 -49.10
N VAL A 524 -7.71 5.61 -49.35
CA VAL A 524 -7.87 4.22 -49.80
C VAL A 524 -7.59 4.25 -51.31
N ALA A 525 -6.32 4.12 -51.65
CA ALA A 525 -5.96 3.85 -53.05
C ALA A 525 -6.34 2.39 -53.34
N GLY A 526 -7.46 2.20 -54.01
CA GLY A 526 -7.91 0.85 -54.41
C GLY A 526 -9.23 0.93 -55.20
N ARG A 527 -9.42 0.03 -56.18
CA ARG A 527 -10.70 -0.13 -56.90
C ARG A 527 -11.73 -0.75 -55.94
N VAL A 528 -12.79 0.01 -55.63
CA VAL A 528 -13.90 -0.44 -54.79
C VAL A 528 -15.09 -0.72 -55.72
N ARG A 529 -15.63 -1.94 -55.70
CA ARG A 529 -16.87 -2.26 -56.43
C ARG A 529 -18.04 -2.06 -55.46
N VAL A 530 -18.89 -1.10 -55.74
CA VAL A 530 -20.10 -0.85 -54.95
C VAL A 530 -21.32 -1.29 -55.77
N THR A 531 -22.11 -2.20 -55.19
CA THR A 531 -23.40 -2.61 -55.78
C THR A 531 -24.50 -2.25 -54.77
N GLY A 532 -25.37 -1.30 -55.14
CA GLY A 532 -26.49 -0.87 -54.31
C GLY A 532 -26.73 0.64 -54.33
N HIS A 533 -27.60 1.12 -53.45
CA HIS A 533 -27.90 2.54 -53.29
C HIS A 533 -26.83 3.21 -52.45
N VAL A 534 -26.11 4.19 -53.01
CA VAL A 534 -25.12 4.98 -52.28
C VAL A 534 -25.66 6.39 -52.09
N LYS A 535 -25.75 6.81 -50.82
CA LYS A 535 -26.05 8.19 -50.43
C LYS A 535 -24.93 8.69 -49.54
N GLY A 536 -24.05 9.53 -50.07
CA GLY A 536 -22.90 10.05 -49.33
C GLY A 536 -22.18 11.15 -50.06
N TYR A 537 -21.20 11.76 -49.39
CA TYR A 537 -20.33 12.79 -49.96
C TYR A 537 -18.98 12.14 -50.32
N VAL A 538 -18.55 12.34 -51.57
CA VAL A 538 -17.26 11.83 -52.07
C VAL A 538 -16.41 13.01 -52.50
N GLN A 539 -15.21 13.11 -51.94
CA GLN A 539 -14.22 14.11 -52.32
C GLN A 539 -12.98 13.39 -52.88
N GLY A 540 -12.70 13.56 -54.14
CA GLY A 540 -11.58 12.96 -54.86
C GLY A 540 -11.86 12.70 -56.33
N GLU A 541 -10.88 12.14 -57.03
CA GLU A 541 -11.02 11.70 -58.43
C GLU A 541 -11.68 10.32 -58.46
N ILE A 542 -12.76 10.18 -59.22
CA ILE A 542 -13.48 8.92 -59.40
C ILE A 542 -13.27 8.46 -60.85
N ASP A 543 -12.59 7.32 -60.99
CA ASP A 543 -12.50 6.59 -62.27
C ASP A 543 -13.33 5.31 -62.11
N ALA A 544 -14.56 5.31 -62.61
CA ALA A 544 -15.48 4.19 -62.45
C ALA A 544 -16.50 4.10 -63.64
N ASP A 545 -16.78 2.86 -64.04
CA ASP A 545 -17.93 2.58 -64.90
C ASP A 545 -19.20 2.54 -64.05
N VAL A 546 -20.09 3.52 -64.28
CA VAL A 546 -21.33 3.65 -63.51
C VAL A 546 -22.51 3.53 -64.41
N SER A 547 -23.42 2.61 -64.14
CA SER A 547 -24.68 2.48 -64.86
C SER A 547 -25.85 2.67 -63.89
N GLY A 548 -26.72 3.68 -64.19
CA GLY A 548 -27.86 3.99 -63.32
C GLY A 548 -28.35 5.45 -63.48
N VAL A 549 -29.33 5.84 -62.65
CA VAL A 549 -29.84 7.22 -62.60
C VAL A 549 -29.07 7.96 -61.48
N PHE A 550 -28.40 9.05 -61.87
CA PHE A 550 -27.68 9.93 -60.97
C PHE A 550 -28.43 11.22 -60.70
N GLN A 551 -28.36 11.67 -59.45
CA GLN A 551 -28.66 13.03 -59.06
C GLN A 551 -27.41 13.64 -58.45
N LEU A 552 -26.63 14.37 -59.23
CA LEU A 552 -25.45 15.09 -58.83
C LEU A 552 -25.75 16.55 -58.56
N SER A 553 -25.51 17.03 -57.38
CA SER A 553 -25.50 18.45 -57.04
C SER A 553 -24.06 18.97 -57.19
N LEU A 554 -23.79 19.68 -58.27
CA LEU A 554 -22.50 20.26 -58.63
C LEU A 554 -22.30 21.58 -57.91
N ILE A 555 -21.69 21.55 -56.73
CA ILE A 555 -21.38 22.77 -55.94
C ILE A 555 -19.96 23.28 -56.17
N HIS A 556 -19.00 22.46 -56.57
CA HIS A 556 -17.66 22.88 -57.01
C HIS A 556 -17.06 21.87 -57.99
N ILE A 557 -17.07 22.12 -59.26
CA ILE A 557 -16.18 21.54 -60.27
C ILE A 557 -15.35 22.68 -60.85
N SER A 558 -14.08 22.75 -60.53
CA SER A 558 -13.09 23.50 -61.26
C SER A 558 -12.51 22.58 -62.33
N GLU A 559 -12.98 22.79 -63.57
CA GLU A 559 -12.59 22.19 -64.85
C GLU A 559 -12.76 20.66 -65.02
N PRO A 560 -13.70 20.23 -65.86
CA PRO A 560 -13.75 18.87 -66.38
C PRO A 560 -12.77 18.69 -67.55
N THR A 561 -11.73 17.88 -67.34
CA THR A 561 -10.77 17.59 -68.40
C THR A 561 -11.15 16.43 -69.34
N ARG A 562 -12.30 15.75 -69.16
CA ARG A 562 -12.85 14.75 -70.12
C ARG A 562 -14.38 14.67 -70.11
N PRO A 563 -15.00 14.44 -71.23
CA PRO A 563 -16.44 14.27 -71.30
C PRO A 563 -16.87 12.94 -70.67
N ILE A 564 -17.93 13.01 -69.88
CA ILE A 564 -18.59 11.83 -69.32
C ILE A 564 -19.43 11.23 -70.50
N SER A 565 -19.06 10.05 -70.98
CA SER A 565 -19.92 9.24 -71.79
C SER A 565 -20.91 8.49 -70.92
N ILE A 566 -22.17 8.80 -71.01
CA ILE A 566 -23.31 8.14 -70.39
C ILE A 566 -23.63 6.85 -71.12
#